data_5a2948f2f9071b9e313bbfea434811f3
#
_entry.id   5a2948f2f9071b9e313bbfea434811f3
#
_cell.length_a   1.000
_cell.length_b   1.000
_cell.length_c   1.000
_cell.angle_alpha   90.00
_cell.angle_beta   90.00
_cell.angle_gamma   90.00
#
_symmetry.space_group_name_H-M   'P 1'
#
loop_
_entity.id
_entity.type
_entity.pdbx_description
1 polymer ?
#
loop_
_entity_poly.entity_id
_entity_poly.type
_entity_poly.pdbx_seq_one_letter_code
_entity_poly.pdbx_strand_id
1 'polypeptide(L)'
;MFKDKVILVTGGTGSFGKAYISSLIQSKIKFKKIIVFSRDELKQFEMSNQKIFKDKRIRMILGDIRELNSVQRAFIGVDYVVHAAALKQVPAAEYNP
;
A
#
# COMPACT_ATOMS: atom_id res chain seq x y z
N MET A 1 -13.40 -0.18 9.67
CA MET A 1 -12.18 0.64 9.86
C MET A 1 -11.67 1.24 8.55
N PHE A 2 -11.60 0.44 7.47
CA PHE A 2 -11.03 0.94 6.21
C PHE A 2 -12.05 1.46 5.20
N LYS A 3 -13.32 1.52 5.57
CA LYS A 3 -14.34 2.02 4.65
C LYS A 3 -14.03 3.45 4.22
N ASP A 4 -13.99 3.66 2.89
CA ASP A 4 -13.70 4.95 2.27
C ASP A 4 -12.31 5.51 2.63
N LYS A 5 -11.39 4.65 3.06
CA LYS A 5 -10.04 5.06 3.47
C LYS A 5 -9.00 4.72 2.44
N VAL A 6 -7.92 5.49 2.45
CA VAL A 6 -6.74 5.25 1.62
C VAL A 6 -5.71 4.55 2.50
N ILE A 7 -5.27 3.38 2.03
CA ILE A 7 -4.33 2.53 2.77
C ILE A 7 -3.03 2.44 1.98
N LEU A 8 -1.91 2.77 2.61
CA LEU A 8 -0.60 2.59 2.00
C LEU A 8 0.05 1.37 2.61
N VAL A 9 0.55 0.46 1.77
CA VAL A 9 1.18 -0.77 2.22
C VAL A 9 2.65 -0.72 1.87
N THR A 10 3.51 -0.67 2.88
CA THR A 10 4.96 -0.77 2.67
C THR A 10 5.34 -2.23 2.55
N GLY A 11 6.27 -2.53 1.65
CA GLY A 11 6.64 -3.92 1.40
C GLY A 11 5.53 -4.70 0.70
N GLY A 12 4.63 -3.99 0.01
CA GLY A 12 3.46 -4.60 -0.61
C GLY A 12 3.75 -5.58 -1.74
N THR A 13 4.97 -5.54 -2.30
CA THR A 13 5.35 -6.47 -3.36
C THR A 13 5.92 -7.79 -2.84
N GLY A 14 6.16 -7.90 -1.53
CA GLY A 14 6.59 -9.16 -0.92
C GLY A 14 5.42 -10.12 -0.75
N SER A 15 5.74 -11.36 -0.31
CA SER A 15 4.73 -12.40 -0.16
C SER A 15 3.61 -12.00 0.80
N PHE A 16 3.96 -11.46 1.97
CA PHE A 16 2.96 -11.02 2.94
C PHE A 16 2.17 -9.83 2.44
N GLY A 17 2.84 -8.87 1.80
CA GLY A 17 2.17 -7.70 1.26
C GLY A 17 1.14 -8.05 0.19
N LYS A 18 1.50 -8.92 -0.74
CA LYS A 18 0.58 -9.37 -1.78
C LYS A 18 -0.61 -10.13 -1.18
N ALA A 19 -0.35 -11.01 -0.22
CA ALA A 19 -1.43 -11.77 0.44
C ALA A 19 -2.39 -10.83 1.18
N TYR A 20 -1.84 -9.85 1.88
CA TYR A 20 -2.63 -8.87 2.61
C TYR A 20 -3.51 -8.04 1.68
N ILE A 21 -2.91 -7.52 0.61
CA ILE A 21 -3.64 -6.69 -0.37
C ILE A 21 -4.70 -7.53 -1.07
N SER A 22 -4.36 -8.75 -1.45
CA SER A 22 -5.32 -9.67 -2.07
C SER A 22 -6.52 -9.91 -1.17
N SER A 23 -6.28 -10.11 0.12
CA SER A 23 -7.37 -10.34 1.06
C SER A 23 -8.26 -9.10 1.21
N LEU A 24 -7.70 -7.90 1.17
CA LEU A 24 -8.49 -6.67 1.20
C LEU A 24 -9.35 -6.51 -0.05
N ILE A 25 -8.76 -6.80 -1.22
CA ILE A 25 -9.50 -6.71 -2.49
C ILE A 25 -10.69 -7.67 -2.49
N GLN A 26 -10.50 -8.88 -1.96
CA GLN A 26 -11.53 -9.91 -1.91
C GLN A 26 -12.54 -9.73 -0.78
N SER A 27 -12.24 -8.83 0.16
CA SER A 27 -13.11 -8.59 1.30
C SER A 27 -14.33 -7.74 0.90
N LYS A 28 -15.30 -7.67 1.81
CA LYS A 28 -16.47 -6.82 1.63
C LYS A 28 -16.21 -5.36 2.03
N ILE A 29 -15.00 -5.06 2.48
CA ILE A 29 -14.63 -3.71 2.90
C ILE A 29 -14.52 -2.82 1.65
N LYS A 30 -15.22 -1.70 1.68
CA LYS A 30 -15.20 -0.75 0.57
C LYS A 30 -14.16 0.35 0.82
N PHE A 31 -12.90 -0.04 0.81
CA PHE A 31 -11.83 0.94 0.92
C PHE A 31 -11.80 1.83 -0.34
N LYS A 32 -11.20 3.01 -0.22
CA LYS A 32 -11.13 3.95 -1.34
C LYS A 32 -9.98 3.62 -2.28
N LYS A 33 -8.79 3.36 -1.74
CA LYS A 33 -7.58 3.15 -2.52
C LYS A 33 -6.55 2.39 -1.70
N ILE A 34 -5.77 1.55 -2.37
CA ILE A 34 -4.57 0.93 -1.79
C ILE A 34 -3.37 1.41 -2.58
N ILE A 35 -2.39 1.98 -1.88
CA ILE A 35 -1.13 2.38 -2.48
C ILE A 35 -0.09 1.34 -2.09
N VAL A 36 0.52 0.73 -3.11
CA VAL A 36 1.61 -0.23 -2.92
C VAL A 36 2.91 0.54 -3.02
N PHE A 37 3.59 0.70 -1.89
CA PHE A 37 4.81 1.50 -1.79
C PHE A 37 6.00 0.58 -1.62
N SER A 38 6.92 0.58 -2.57
CA SER A 38 8.11 -0.26 -2.52
C SER A 38 9.22 0.34 -3.36
N ARG A 39 10.45 -0.18 -3.14
CA ARG A 39 11.64 0.24 -3.90
C ARG A 39 11.86 -0.59 -5.16
N ASP A 40 11.19 -1.72 -5.29
CA ASP A 40 11.49 -2.70 -6.31
C ASP A 40 10.55 -2.54 -7.52
N GLU A 41 11.06 -1.86 -8.54
CA GLU A 41 10.30 -1.59 -9.76
C GLU A 41 9.90 -2.89 -10.46
N LEU A 42 10.80 -3.86 -10.53
CA LEU A 42 10.50 -5.13 -11.21
C LEU A 42 9.37 -5.88 -10.52
N LYS A 43 9.43 -5.96 -9.20
CA LYS A 43 8.37 -6.62 -8.44
C LYS A 43 7.04 -5.90 -8.57
N GLN A 44 7.04 -4.57 -8.62
CA GLN A 44 5.80 -3.82 -8.86
C GLN A 44 5.23 -4.13 -10.23
N PHE A 45 6.09 -4.19 -11.25
CA PHE A 45 5.66 -4.52 -12.60
C PHE A 45 5.06 -5.93 -12.65
N GLU A 46 5.74 -6.92 -12.07
CA GLU A 46 5.25 -8.28 -12.04
C GLU A 46 3.91 -8.38 -11.31
N MET A 47 3.78 -7.69 -10.18
CA MET A 47 2.55 -7.66 -9.41
C MET A 47 1.41 -7.04 -10.20
N SER A 48 1.68 -5.93 -10.91
CA SER A 48 0.66 -5.22 -11.67
C SER A 48 0.10 -6.05 -12.82
N ASN A 49 0.85 -7.07 -13.28
CA ASN A 49 0.38 -7.96 -14.33
C ASN A 49 -0.51 -9.08 -13.82
N GLN A 50 -0.59 -9.29 -12.52
CA GLN A 50 -1.48 -10.29 -11.93
C GLN A 50 -2.91 -9.75 -11.92
N LYS A 51 -3.85 -10.58 -12.36
CA LYS A 51 -5.23 -10.15 -12.57
C LYS A 51 -5.86 -9.47 -11.36
N ILE A 52 -5.65 -10.04 -10.17
CA ILE A 52 -6.26 -9.51 -8.94
C ILE A 52 -5.79 -8.09 -8.63
N PHE A 53 -4.54 -7.76 -8.98
CA PHE A 53 -3.98 -6.44 -8.70
C PHE A 53 -4.26 -5.42 -9.79
N LYS A 54 -5.07 -5.78 -10.79
CA LYS A 54 -5.55 -4.85 -11.80
C LYS A 54 -6.81 -4.10 -11.35
N ASP A 55 -7.21 -4.31 -10.10
CA ASP A 55 -8.31 -3.56 -9.49
C ASP A 55 -8.00 -2.06 -9.59
N LYS A 56 -8.99 -1.29 -10.03
CA LYS A 56 -8.80 0.14 -10.28
C LYS A 56 -8.49 0.96 -9.02
N ARG A 57 -8.67 0.38 -7.85
CA ARG A 57 -8.36 1.05 -6.57
C ARG A 57 -6.90 0.92 -6.19
N ILE A 58 -6.12 0.12 -6.92
CA ILE A 58 -4.71 -0.13 -6.62
C ILE A 58 -3.84 0.90 -7.34
N ARG A 59 -2.85 1.45 -6.60
CA ARG A 59 -1.85 2.37 -7.15
C ARG A 59 -0.47 1.89 -6.73
N MET A 60 0.45 1.88 -7.68
CA MET A 60 1.84 1.51 -7.43
C MET A 60 2.68 2.78 -7.34
N ILE A 61 3.40 2.96 -6.24
CA ILE A 61 4.30 4.10 -6.08
C ILE A 61 5.68 3.57 -5.72
N LEU A 62 6.68 3.97 -6.51
CA LEU A 62 8.07 3.64 -6.22
C LEU A 62 8.63 4.65 -5.24
N GLY A 63 9.31 4.16 -4.22
CA GLY A 63 9.96 5.01 -3.26
C GLY A 63 10.58 4.22 -2.13
N ASP A 64 11.33 4.90 -1.30
CA ASP A 64 12.03 4.32 -0.17
C ASP A 64 11.49 4.93 1.12
N ILE A 65 11.01 4.08 2.03
CA ILE A 65 10.45 4.53 3.31
C ILE A 65 11.48 5.32 4.14
N ARG A 66 12.78 5.14 3.84
CA ARG A 66 13.85 5.84 4.53
C ARG A 66 14.12 7.23 3.98
N GLU A 67 13.55 7.55 2.81
CA GLU A 67 13.74 8.86 2.18
C GLU A 67 12.54 9.76 2.45
N LEU A 68 12.78 10.86 3.15
CA LEU A 68 11.71 11.77 3.56
C LEU A 68 10.88 12.27 2.38
N ASN A 69 11.54 12.65 1.28
CA ASN A 69 10.82 13.17 0.11
C ASN A 69 9.89 12.11 -0.50
N SER A 70 10.34 10.87 -0.57
CA SER A 70 9.51 9.76 -1.06
C SER A 70 8.29 9.56 -0.18
N VAL A 71 8.51 9.57 1.14
CA VAL A 71 7.45 9.38 2.13
C VAL A 71 6.42 10.50 2.03
N GLN A 72 6.89 11.76 2.00
CA GLN A 72 5.99 12.90 1.93
C GLN A 72 5.09 12.86 0.71
N ARG A 73 5.64 12.51 -0.46
CA ARG A 73 4.84 12.43 -1.68
C ARG A 73 3.86 11.27 -1.66
N ALA A 74 4.30 10.11 -1.17
CA ALA A 74 3.46 8.91 -1.16
C ALA A 74 2.33 9.02 -0.15
N PHE A 75 2.53 9.77 0.94
CA PHE A 75 1.58 9.82 2.06
C PHE A 75 0.49 10.87 1.90
N ILE A 76 0.51 11.65 0.81
CA ILE A 76 -0.55 12.64 0.59
C ILE A 76 -1.91 11.94 0.49
N GLY A 77 -2.82 12.30 1.37
CA GLY A 77 -4.17 11.72 1.36
C GLY A 77 -4.29 10.32 1.93
N VAL A 78 -3.22 9.79 2.51
CA VAL A 78 -3.22 8.44 3.10
C VAL A 78 -3.80 8.50 4.51
N ASP A 79 -4.69 7.57 4.83
CA ASP A 79 -5.31 7.46 6.16
C ASP A 79 -4.57 6.47 7.06
N TYR A 80 -4.11 5.35 6.49
CA TYR A 80 -3.44 4.28 7.25
C TYR A 80 -2.22 3.78 6.51
N VAL A 81 -1.18 3.45 7.28
CA VAL A 81 0.02 2.80 6.75
C VAL A 81 0.10 1.40 7.34
N VAL A 82 0.22 0.41 6.48
CA VAL A 82 0.39 -0.98 6.89
C VAL A 82 1.79 -1.42 6.49
N HIS A 83 2.58 -1.82 7.49
CA HIS A 83 3.90 -2.40 7.26
C HIS A 83 3.73 -3.90 7.08
N ALA A 84 3.71 -4.36 5.84
CA ALA A 84 3.35 -5.74 5.52
C ALA A 84 4.23 -6.77 6.22
N ALA A 85 5.53 -6.51 6.31
CA ALA A 85 6.45 -7.44 6.94
C ALA A 85 6.14 -7.69 8.42
N ALA A 86 5.59 -6.68 9.10
CA ALA A 86 5.22 -6.77 10.52
C ALA A 86 3.72 -6.92 10.71
N LEU A 87 2.94 -6.82 9.64
CA LEU A 87 1.48 -6.79 9.65
C LEU A 87 0.95 -5.78 10.66
N LYS A 88 1.67 -4.65 10.81
CA LYS A 88 1.34 -3.60 11.74
C LYS A 88 0.67 -2.44 11.02
N GLN A 89 -0.44 -1.97 11.58
CA GLN A 89 -1.23 -0.87 11.05
C GLN A 89 -1.01 0.37 11.91
N VAL A 90 -0.73 1.50 11.25
CA VAL A 90 -0.45 2.76 11.95
C VAL A 90 -1.18 3.90 11.26
N PRO A 91 -1.82 4.82 12.00
CA PRO A 91 -2.37 6.03 11.39
C PRO A 91 -1.27 6.83 10.71
N ALA A 92 -1.56 7.35 9.52
CA ALA A 92 -0.56 8.06 8.72
C ALA A 92 -0.01 9.31 9.44
N ALA A 93 -0.82 9.92 10.30
CA ALA A 93 -0.42 11.11 11.04
C ALA A 93 0.84 10.90 11.91
N GLU A 94 1.13 9.65 12.29
CA GLU A 94 2.32 9.35 13.08
C GLU A 94 3.61 9.50 12.27
N TYR A 95 3.52 9.58 10.94
CA TYR A 95 4.68 9.76 10.05
C TYR A 95 4.91 11.22 9.66
N ASN A 96 4.00 12.11 10.03
CA ASN A 96 4.12 13.53 9.71
C ASN A 96 4.51 14.28 10.97
N PRO A 97 5.72 14.86 11.01
CA PRO A 97 6.16 15.63 12.16
C PRO A 97 5.33 16.92 12.33
#